data_846bb649d5e4dbef2c73fa86d03ff11d
#
_entry.id   846bb649d5e4dbef2c73fa86d03ff11d
#
_cell.length_a   1.000
_cell.length_b   1.000
_cell.length_c   1.000
_cell.angle_alpha   90.00
_cell.angle_beta   90.00
_cell.angle_gamma   90.00
#
_symmetry.space_group_name_H-M   'P 1'
#
loop_
_entity.id
_entity.type
_entity.pdbx_description
1 polymer ?
#
loop_
_entity_poly.entity_id
_entity_poly.type
_entity_poly.pdbx_seq_one_letter_code
_entity_poly.pdbx_strand_id
1 'polypeptide(L)'
;PAWLLLLLPVAALAASYLVQAKRRSRYAVTFATLPMLERLTPDKPGWRRHLPATLLLLTFVVLTVAAARPQVDEQVPRERATVIVVVDVSLSMQATDVAPDRISAASDAAQSFVDGLPDGFNVGVVSFAGSATVLASPTSDHDAAIAALDNLRLDEGTAIGDGVMTSLAQIESTAATDGTGLDTDVPAQIVLLSDGTNTVGSSLDQAADAAAEAQVPVSTIAYGTPTGTVTVDGQLVPVPVDQASLDALAQATGGIGYAAE
;
A
#
# COMPACT_ATOMS: atom_id res chain seq x y z
N PRO A 1 13.00 -13.88 21.43
CA PRO A 1 14.33 -14.37 21.03
C PRO A 1 14.64 -15.74 21.63
N ALA A 2 13.73 -16.72 21.44
CA ALA A 2 13.89 -18.11 21.97
C ALA A 2 15.09 -18.85 21.33
N TRP A 3 15.54 -18.42 20.16
CA TRP A 3 16.70 -18.98 19.46
C TRP A 3 18.02 -18.80 20.21
N LEU A 4 18.13 -17.80 21.10
CA LEU A 4 19.31 -17.64 21.96
C LEU A 4 19.50 -18.81 22.95
N LEU A 5 18.45 -19.54 23.28
CA LEU A 5 18.53 -20.74 24.14
C LEU A 5 19.33 -21.87 23.48
N LEU A 6 19.41 -21.90 22.15
CA LEU A 6 20.22 -22.88 21.41
C LEU A 6 21.73 -22.68 21.58
N LEU A 7 22.17 -21.51 22.05
CA LEU A 7 23.59 -21.27 22.38
C LEU A 7 24.01 -21.86 23.75
N LEU A 8 23.06 -22.18 24.62
CA LEU A 8 23.36 -22.76 25.94
C LEU A 8 24.15 -24.06 25.88
N PRO A 9 23.80 -25.09 25.06
CA PRO A 9 24.59 -26.30 24.95
C PRO A 9 25.99 -26.04 24.38
N VAL A 10 26.18 -25.09 23.49
CA VAL A 10 27.49 -24.71 22.93
C VAL A 10 28.35 -24.06 24.02
N ALA A 11 27.76 -23.19 24.84
CA ALA A 11 28.42 -22.59 25.99
C ALA A 11 28.81 -23.63 27.04
N ALA A 12 27.94 -24.61 27.29
CA ALA A 12 28.24 -25.74 28.22
C ALA A 12 29.41 -26.61 27.73
N LEU A 13 29.47 -26.88 26.40
CA LEU A 13 30.60 -27.61 25.81
C LEU A 13 31.91 -26.82 25.91
N ALA A 14 31.90 -25.53 25.66
CA ALA A 14 33.06 -24.65 25.80
C ALA A 14 33.54 -24.61 27.24
N ALA A 15 32.63 -24.46 28.20
CA ALA A 15 32.97 -24.47 29.64
C ALA A 15 33.57 -25.82 30.07
N SER A 16 32.99 -26.93 29.64
CA SER A 16 33.50 -28.29 29.89
C SER A 16 34.92 -28.47 29.36
N TYR A 17 35.17 -28.02 28.14
CA TYR A 17 36.50 -28.05 27.54
C TYR A 17 37.53 -27.25 28.36
N LEU A 18 37.18 -26.03 28.77
CA LEU A 18 38.08 -25.20 29.59
C LEU A 18 38.38 -25.82 30.95
N VAL A 19 37.39 -26.41 31.61
CA VAL A 19 37.56 -27.10 32.89
C VAL A 19 38.46 -28.31 32.73
N GLN A 20 38.30 -29.12 31.69
CA GLN A 20 39.12 -30.29 31.41
C GLN A 20 40.57 -29.87 31.07
N ALA A 21 40.75 -28.82 30.25
CA ALA A 21 42.08 -28.29 29.93
C ALA A 21 42.80 -27.82 31.18
N LYS A 22 42.10 -27.15 32.10
CA LYS A 22 42.66 -26.69 33.41
C LYS A 22 42.94 -27.83 34.35
N ARG A 23 42.14 -28.88 34.40
CA ARG A 23 42.38 -30.08 35.20
C ARG A 23 43.61 -30.86 34.72
N ARG A 24 43.77 -31.07 33.41
CA ARG A 24 44.97 -31.76 32.86
C ARG A 24 46.26 -31.04 33.18
N SER A 25 46.27 -29.71 33.23
CA SER A 25 47.44 -28.92 33.62
C SER A 25 47.84 -29.13 35.10
N ARG A 26 46.87 -29.39 35.98
CA ARG A 26 47.12 -29.63 37.40
C ARG A 26 47.69 -31.04 37.68
N TYR A 27 47.30 -32.06 36.91
CA TYR A 27 47.82 -33.42 37.08
C TYR A 27 49.22 -33.61 36.53
N ALA A 28 49.67 -32.78 35.57
CA ALA A 28 51.03 -32.83 35.03
C ALA A 28 52.11 -32.37 36.04
N VAL A 29 51.72 -31.62 37.06
CA VAL A 29 52.66 -31.12 38.08
C VAL A 29 52.98 -32.14 39.16
N THR A 30 52.14 -33.20 39.35
CA THR A 30 52.24 -34.12 40.48
C THR A 30 53.26 -35.28 40.24
N PHE A 31 53.75 -35.47 39.05
CA PHE A 31 54.68 -36.56 38.69
C PHE A 31 56.11 -36.12 38.31
N ALA A 32 56.44 -34.84 38.48
CA ALA A 32 57.73 -34.29 38.05
C ALA A 32 58.75 -34.22 39.23
N THR A 33 59.14 -35.36 39.71
CA THR A 33 60.31 -35.43 40.67
C THR A 33 61.47 -36.29 40.14
N LEU A 34 61.65 -36.33 38.82
CA LEU A 34 62.82 -37.03 38.26
C LEU A 34 63.52 -36.08 37.26
N PRO A 35 64.77 -35.60 37.65
CA PRO A 35 65.57 -34.66 36.83
C PRO A 35 66.06 -35.23 35.49
N MET A 36 65.74 -36.48 35.17
CA MET A 36 66.16 -37.15 33.93
C MET A 36 65.15 -37.08 32.77
N LEU A 37 63.93 -36.66 33.03
CA LEU A 37 62.89 -36.58 31.96
C LEU A 37 62.88 -35.24 31.20
N GLU A 38 63.62 -34.24 31.66
CA GLU A 38 63.64 -32.91 30.99
C GLU A 38 64.28 -32.93 29.61
N ARG A 39 65.07 -33.98 29.27
CA ARG A 39 65.74 -34.09 27.96
C ARG A 39 64.89 -34.85 26.92
N LEU A 40 63.76 -35.43 27.29
CA LEU A 40 62.92 -36.25 26.40
C LEU A 40 61.51 -35.67 26.17
N THR A 41 61.18 -34.56 26.78
CA THR A 41 59.89 -33.92 26.54
C THR A 41 60.03 -33.01 25.30
N PRO A 42 59.37 -33.34 24.17
CA PRO A 42 59.27 -32.43 23.07
C PRO A 42 58.48 -31.17 23.48
N ASP A 43 58.81 -30.07 22.82
CA ASP A 43 58.33 -28.71 23.05
C ASP A 43 56.94 -28.59 23.65
N LYS A 44 56.78 -27.60 24.57
CA LYS A 44 55.50 -27.29 25.21
C LYS A 44 54.43 -27.22 24.14
N PRO A 45 53.32 -27.99 24.25
CA PRO A 45 52.31 -28.05 23.24
C PRO A 45 51.72 -26.66 23.03
N GLY A 46 52.09 -26.02 21.93
CA GLY A 46 51.67 -24.67 21.57
C GLY A 46 50.16 -24.57 21.38
N TRP A 47 49.68 -23.35 21.17
CA TRP A 47 48.25 -23.04 20.95
C TRP A 47 47.59 -23.91 19.83
N ARG A 48 48.39 -24.50 18.93
CA ARG A 48 47.93 -25.39 17.86
C ARG A 48 47.09 -26.59 18.37
N ARG A 49 47.28 -27.03 19.58
CA ARG A 49 46.47 -28.13 20.19
C ARG A 49 45.01 -27.70 20.44
N HIS A 50 44.74 -26.38 20.56
CA HIS A 50 43.39 -25.84 20.74
C HIS A 50 42.67 -25.62 19.42
N LEU A 51 43.37 -25.60 18.29
CA LEU A 51 42.85 -25.33 16.96
C LEU A 51 41.69 -26.27 16.57
N PRO A 52 41.76 -27.62 16.77
CA PRO A 52 40.65 -28.49 16.46
C PRO A 52 39.40 -28.22 17.32
N ALA A 53 39.61 -27.92 18.62
CA ALA A 53 38.52 -27.64 19.54
C ALA A 53 37.82 -26.30 19.22
N THR A 54 38.59 -25.27 18.83
CA THR A 54 38.04 -23.96 18.45
C THR A 54 37.28 -24.07 17.11
N LEU A 55 37.82 -24.80 16.14
CA LEU A 55 37.10 -25.07 14.86
C LEU A 55 35.79 -25.81 15.10
N LEU A 56 35.79 -26.82 15.96
CA LEU A 56 34.58 -27.58 16.26
C LEU A 56 33.53 -26.71 16.96
N LEU A 57 33.92 -25.87 17.91
CA LEU A 57 33.01 -24.92 18.56
C LEU A 57 32.48 -23.88 17.57
N LEU A 58 33.35 -23.36 16.69
CA LEU A 58 32.92 -22.43 15.65
C LEU A 58 31.87 -23.08 14.71
N THR A 59 32.10 -24.35 14.32
CA THR A 59 31.14 -25.08 13.50
C THR A 59 29.79 -25.22 14.20
N PHE A 60 29.77 -25.52 15.50
CA PHE A 60 28.52 -25.59 16.27
C PHE A 60 27.83 -24.23 16.36
N VAL A 61 28.55 -23.14 16.52
CA VAL A 61 27.98 -21.76 16.51
C VAL A 61 27.35 -21.46 15.16
N VAL A 62 28.06 -21.73 14.06
CA VAL A 62 27.54 -21.51 12.69
C VAL A 62 26.31 -22.37 12.42
N LEU A 63 26.34 -23.66 12.81
CA LEU A 63 25.18 -24.55 12.68
C LEU A 63 23.99 -24.07 13.51
N THR A 64 24.22 -23.57 14.71
CA THR A 64 23.15 -23.02 15.57
C THR A 64 22.52 -21.81 14.96
N VAL A 65 23.33 -20.89 14.40
CA VAL A 65 22.82 -19.70 13.69
C VAL A 65 22.07 -20.09 12.43
N ALA A 66 22.57 -21.06 11.67
CA ALA A 66 21.89 -21.58 10.47
C ALA A 66 20.55 -22.28 10.83
N ALA A 67 20.52 -23.04 11.91
CA ALA A 67 19.31 -23.72 12.39
C ALA A 67 18.28 -22.74 12.98
N ALA A 68 18.74 -21.62 13.53
CA ALA A 68 17.89 -20.56 14.08
C ALA A 68 17.03 -19.87 13.00
N ARG A 69 17.38 -20.01 11.70
CA ARG A 69 16.70 -19.36 10.57
C ARG A 69 16.24 -17.96 10.97
N PRO A 70 17.16 -17.00 11.18
CA PRO A 70 16.74 -15.64 11.48
C PRO A 70 15.87 -15.16 10.30
N GLN A 71 14.56 -15.17 10.49
CA GLN A 71 13.64 -14.53 9.57
C GLN A 71 13.74 -13.04 9.88
N VAL A 72 14.24 -12.29 8.94
CA VAL A 72 13.96 -10.87 8.87
C VAL A 72 12.53 -10.82 8.32
N ASP A 73 11.59 -10.31 9.10
CA ASP A 73 10.29 -9.91 8.56
C ASP A 73 10.58 -8.77 7.56
N GLU A 74 10.90 -9.14 6.33
CA GLU A 74 10.84 -8.22 5.22
C GLU A 74 9.33 -8.04 4.97
N GLN A 75 8.79 -6.95 5.48
CA GLN A 75 7.50 -6.46 5.04
C GLN A 75 7.69 -6.14 3.56
N VAL A 76 7.40 -7.12 2.71
CA VAL A 76 7.14 -6.85 1.31
C VAL A 76 5.93 -5.94 1.34
N PRO A 77 6.05 -4.66 0.93
CA PRO A 77 4.89 -3.81 0.80
C PRO A 77 3.92 -4.59 -0.11
N ARG A 78 2.82 -5.06 0.44
CA ARG A 78 1.73 -5.49 -0.41
C ARG A 78 1.28 -4.19 -1.06
N GLU A 79 1.52 -4.05 -2.34
CA GLU A 79 0.98 -2.96 -3.15
C GLU A 79 -0.53 -3.14 -3.20
N ARG A 80 -1.18 -2.86 -2.08
CA ARG A 80 -2.62 -2.80 -1.93
C ARG A 80 -2.97 -1.35 -1.76
N ALA A 81 -3.81 -0.86 -2.62
CA ALA A 81 -4.43 0.45 -2.49
C ALA A 81 -5.91 0.31 -2.84
N THR A 82 -6.72 1.21 -2.32
CA THR A 82 -8.12 1.30 -2.71
C THR A 82 -8.30 2.56 -3.53
N VAL A 83 -8.78 2.41 -4.76
CA VAL A 83 -9.06 3.52 -5.66
C VAL A 83 -10.56 3.55 -5.96
N ILE A 84 -11.20 4.69 -5.72
CA ILE A 84 -12.60 4.89 -6.13
C ILE A 84 -12.62 5.84 -7.32
N VAL A 85 -13.14 5.34 -8.42
CA VAL A 85 -13.40 6.14 -9.62
C VAL A 85 -14.81 6.73 -9.51
N VAL A 86 -14.89 8.05 -9.51
CA VAL A 86 -16.15 8.80 -9.34
C VAL A 86 -16.46 9.54 -10.63
N VAL A 87 -17.55 9.17 -11.28
CA VAL A 87 -17.88 9.69 -12.60
C VAL A 87 -19.15 10.52 -12.55
N ASP A 88 -19.07 11.73 -13.06
CA ASP A 88 -20.18 12.63 -13.29
C ASP A 88 -21.04 12.10 -14.45
N VAL A 89 -22.31 11.89 -14.17
CA VAL A 89 -23.32 11.49 -15.18
C VAL A 89 -24.41 12.55 -15.34
N SER A 90 -24.10 13.80 -15.01
CA SER A 90 -25.01 14.93 -15.20
C SER A 90 -25.25 15.23 -16.70
N LEU A 91 -26.36 15.91 -17.01
CA LEU A 91 -26.72 16.24 -18.40
C LEU A 91 -25.66 17.10 -19.13
N SER A 92 -24.85 17.87 -18.41
CA SER A 92 -23.75 18.65 -19.01
C SER A 92 -22.66 17.76 -19.62
N MET A 93 -22.55 16.52 -19.16
CA MET A 93 -21.61 15.53 -19.71
C MET A 93 -22.02 15.02 -21.12
N GLN A 94 -23.19 15.39 -21.61
CA GLN A 94 -23.57 15.20 -23.01
C GLN A 94 -22.88 16.15 -23.99
N ALA A 95 -22.22 17.20 -23.51
CA ALA A 95 -21.58 18.16 -24.39
C ALA A 95 -20.52 17.49 -25.26
N THR A 96 -20.40 17.94 -26.50
CA THR A 96 -19.51 17.37 -27.53
C THR A 96 -18.28 18.24 -27.78
N ASP A 97 -17.95 19.10 -26.83
CA ASP A 97 -16.74 19.91 -26.86
C ASP A 97 -15.47 19.10 -26.53
N VAL A 98 -15.63 17.90 -25.97
CA VAL A 98 -14.63 16.82 -25.87
C VAL A 98 -15.14 15.64 -26.73
N ALA A 99 -14.30 15.09 -27.59
CA ALA A 99 -14.74 14.05 -28.55
C ALA A 99 -14.75 12.66 -27.91
N PRO A 100 -15.77 11.80 -28.18
CA PRO A 100 -16.99 12.08 -28.96
C PRO A 100 -18.02 12.93 -28.20
N ASP A 101 -18.09 12.81 -26.90
CA ASP A 101 -18.78 13.60 -25.89
C ASP A 101 -18.08 13.41 -24.54
N ARG A 102 -18.34 14.28 -23.55
CA ARG A 102 -17.63 14.28 -22.26
C ARG A 102 -17.80 12.96 -21.52
N ILE A 103 -19.02 12.38 -21.48
CA ILE A 103 -19.28 11.14 -20.72
C ILE A 103 -18.58 9.94 -21.35
N SER A 104 -18.57 9.82 -22.67
CA SER A 104 -17.86 8.75 -23.36
C SER A 104 -16.35 8.87 -23.16
N ALA A 105 -15.81 10.08 -23.31
CA ALA A 105 -14.38 10.34 -23.07
C ALA A 105 -13.98 10.04 -21.61
N ALA A 106 -14.83 10.42 -20.64
CA ALA A 106 -14.61 10.12 -19.24
C ALA A 106 -14.67 8.62 -18.95
N SER A 107 -15.64 7.90 -19.53
CA SER A 107 -15.76 6.44 -19.40
C SER A 107 -14.54 5.72 -19.98
N ASP A 108 -14.12 6.06 -21.20
CA ASP A 108 -12.97 5.45 -21.88
C ASP A 108 -11.66 5.70 -21.08
N ALA A 109 -11.49 6.90 -20.54
CA ALA A 109 -10.35 7.24 -19.72
C ALA A 109 -10.38 6.49 -18.38
N ALA A 110 -11.54 6.39 -17.74
CA ALA A 110 -11.72 5.65 -16.50
C ALA A 110 -11.43 4.15 -16.70
N GLN A 111 -11.92 3.54 -17.78
CA GLN A 111 -11.64 2.14 -18.13
C GLN A 111 -10.14 1.91 -18.36
N SER A 112 -9.50 2.78 -19.16
CA SER A 112 -8.07 2.70 -19.42
C SER A 112 -7.22 2.87 -18.14
N PHE A 113 -7.68 3.73 -17.24
CA PHE A 113 -7.06 3.91 -15.94
C PHE A 113 -7.16 2.66 -15.08
N VAL A 114 -8.35 2.06 -14.99
CA VAL A 114 -8.60 0.83 -14.22
C VAL A 114 -7.80 -0.35 -14.78
N ASP A 115 -7.76 -0.51 -16.10
CA ASP A 115 -6.99 -1.57 -16.78
C ASP A 115 -5.47 -1.44 -16.55
N GLY A 116 -4.99 -0.21 -16.36
CA GLY A 116 -3.57 0.07 -16.06
C GLY A 116 -3.16 -0.11 -14.60
N LEU A 117 -4.08 -0.38 -13.69
CA LEU A 117 -3.77 -0.55 -12.28
C LEU A 117 -3.19 -1.95 -11.98
N PRO A 118 -2.29 -2.09 -11.00
CA PRO A 118 -1.80 -3.39 -10.55
C PRO A 118 -2.93 -4.28 -9.98
N ASP A 119 -2.87 -5.59 -10.21
CA ASP A 119 -3.87 -6.58 -9.77
C ASP A 119 -4.13 -6.58 -8.24
N GLY A 120 -3.22 -5.99 -7.46
CA GLY A 120 -3.35 -5.89 -5.99
C GLY A 120 -4.24 -4.74 -5.51
N PHE A 121 -4.70 -3.86 -6.42
CA PHE A 121 -5.52 -2.70 -6.07
C PHE A 121 -7.00 -3.06 -6.04
N ASN A 122 -7.72 -2.55 -5.02
CA ASN A 122 -9.18 -2.60 -5.00
C ASN A 122 -9.73 -1.38 -5.74
N VAL A 123 -10.59 -1.62 -6.73
CA VAL A 123 -11.22 -0.55 -7.51
C VAL A 123 -12.71 -0.53 -7.26
N GLY A 124 -13.24 0.62 -6.84
CA GLY A 124 -14.67 0.88 -6.75
C GLY A 124 -15.11 1.91 -7.80
N VAL A 125 -16.37 1.87 -8.18
CA VAL A 125 -16.97 2.83 -9.13
C VAL A 125 -18.21 3.45 -8.51
N VAL A 126 -18.23 4.78 -8.47
CA VAL A 126 -19.36 5.60 -8.03
C VAL A 126 -19.77 6.51 -9.17
N SER A 127 -21.04 6.59 -9.50
CA SER A 127 -21.58 7.63 -10.37
C SER A 127 -22.36 8.65 -9.56
N PHE A 128 -22.41 9.87 -10.04
CA PHE A 128 -23.25 10.89 -9.43
C PHE A 128 -23.88 11.82 -10.47
N ALA A 129 -25.09 12.24 -10.16
CA ALA A 129 -25.81 13.34 -10.80
C ALA A 129 -26.56 14.08 -9.69
N GLY A 130 -27.89 14.07 -9.63
CA GLY A 130 -28.65 14.62 -8.51
C GLY A 130 -28.44 13.88 -7.17
N SER A 131 -27.89 12.67 -7.20
CA SER A 131 -27.47 11.85 -6.05
C SER A 131 -26.31 10.94 -6.44
N ALA A 132 -25.57 10.44 -5.45
CA ALA A 132 -24.49 9.50 -5.70
C ALA A 132 -24.97 8.04 -5.59
N THR A 133 -24.47 7.17 -6.48
CA THR A 133 -24.81 5.74 -6.57
C THR A 133 -23.54 4.91 -6.71
N VAL A 134 -23.39 3.88 -5.88
CA VAL A 134 -22.30 2.91 -6.00
C VAL A 134 -22.65 1.93 -7.12
N LEU A 135 -21.86 1.93 -8.19
CA LEU A 135 -22.00 1.01 -9.31
C LEU A 135 -21.22 -0.28 -9.09
N ALA A 136 -20.03 -0.18 -8.51
CA ALA A 136 -19.23 -1.30 -8.08
C ALA A 136 -18.56 -0.98 -6.72
N SER A 137 -18.77 -1.83 -5.73
CA SER A 137 -18.02 -1.74 -4.47
C SER A 137 -16.56 -2.11 -4.72
N PRO A 138 -15.60 -1.59 -3.89
CA PRO A 138 -14.19 -1.88 -4.10
C PRO A 138 -13.90 -3.37 -4.20
N THR A 139 -13.29 -3.77 -5.30
CA THR A 139 -12.95 -5.16 -5.63
C THR A 139 -11.62 -5.22 -6.36
N SER A 140 -10.90 -6.33 -6.21
CA SER A 140 -9.72 -6.65 -7.02
C SER A 140 -10.07 -7.23 -8.40
N ASP A 141 -11.35 -7.45 -8.68
CA ASP A 141 -11.86 -7.81 -10.01
C ASP A 141 -12.05 -6.53 -10.83
N HIS A 142 -11.03 -6.13 -11.56
CA HIS A 142 -11.04 -4.92 -12.39
C HIS A 142 -12.03 -5.03 -13.54
N ASP A 143 -12.29 -6.23 -14.08
CA ASP A 143 -13.28 -6.44 -15.14
C ASP A 143 -14.70 -6.08 -14.66
N ALA A 144 -15.02 -6.35 -13.40
CA ALA A 144 -16.30 -5.95 -12.82
C ALA A 144 -16.42 -4.42 -12.69
N ALA A 145 -15.35 -3.72 -12.36
CA ALA A 145 -15.32 -2.26 -12.31
C ALA A 145 -15.47 -1.65 -13.72
N ILE A 146 -14.76 -2.20 -14.71
CA ILE A 146 -14.88 -1.79 -16.12
C ILE A 146 -16.31 -2.00 -16.64
N ALA A 147 -16.91 -3.16 -16.38
CA ALA A 147 -18.29 -3.43 -16.78
C ALA A 147 -19.31 -2.46 -16.12
N ALA A 148 -19.01 -1.95 -14.92
CA ALA A 148 -19.83 -0.92 -14.28
C ALA A 148 -19.75 0.42 -15.03
N LEU A 149 -18.56 0.79 -15.53
CA LEU A 149 -18.34 2.01 -16.33
C LEU A 149 -19.05 1.96 -17.70
N ASP A 150 -19.28 0.78 -18.28
CA ASP A 150 -20.05 0.63 -19.52
C ASP A 150 -21.55 0.93 -19.35
N ASN A 151 -22.04 0.92 -18.12
CA ASN A 151 -23.47 1.06 -17.82
C ASN A 151 -23.84 2.45 -17.26
N LEU A 152 -22.98 3.47 -17.44
CA LEU A 152 -23.27 4.85 -17.04
C LEU A 152 -24.53 5.37 -17.72
N ARG A 153 -25.38 6.06 -16.97
CA ARG A 153 -26.62 6.67 -17.46
C ARG A 153 -26.71 8.11 -16.98
N LEU A 154 -26.95 9.00 -17.91
CA LEU A 154 -27.13 10.41 -17.61
C LEU A 154 -28.41 10.65 -16.81
N ASP A 155 -28.31 11.57 -15.85
CA ASP A 155 -29.41 12.00 -15.00
C ASP A 155 -29.30 13.50 -14.69
N GLU A 156 -30.30 14.09 -14.08
CA GLU A 156 -30.37 15.52 -13.78
C GLU A 156 -29.64 15.86 -12.47
N GLY A 157 -29.06 17.08 -12.42
CA GLY A 157 -28.36 17.59 -11.25
C GLY A 157 -26.89 17.17 -11.21
N THR A 158 -26.13 17.73 -10.27
CA THR A 158 -24.70 17.45 -10.08
C THR A 158 -24.38 17.57 -8.60
N ALA A 159 -24.21 16.45 -7.91
CA ALA A 159 -23.90 16.35 -6.47
C ALA A 159 -22.49 15.82 -6.27
N ILE A 160 -21.47 16.60 -6.63
CA ILE A 160 -20.05 16.21 -6.52
C ILE A 160 -19.70 15.88 -5.06
N GLY A 161 -20.14 16.72 -4.12
CA GLY A 161 -19.90 16.51 -2.70
C GLY A 161 -20.41 15.16 -2.20
N ASP A 162 -21.62 14.76 -2.63
CA ASP A 162 -22.19 13.47 -2.25
C ASP A 162 -21.43 12.30 -2.91
N GLY A 163 -20.91 12.50 -4.14
CA GLY A 163 -20.02 11.54 -4.81
C GLY A 163 -18.75 11.25 -3.99
N VAL A 164 -18.10 12.29 -3.49
CA VAL A 164 -16.91 12.17 -2.63
C VAL A 164 -17.26 11.53 -1.29
N MET A 165 -18.35 11.98 -0.63
CA MET A 165 -18.77 11.42 0.66
C MET A 165 -19.13 9.92 0.55
N THR A 166 -19.84 9.53 -0.52
CA THR A 166 -20.16 8.12 -0.81
C THR A 166 -18.91 7.30 -1.01
N SER A 167 -17.92 7.84 -1.70
CA SER A 167 -16.63 7.18 -1.94
C SER A 167 -15.84 6.97 -0.64
N LEU A 168 -15.81 7.96 0.24
CA LEU A 168 -15.19 7.83 1.57
C LEU A 168 -15.85 6.71 2.40
N ALA A 169 -17.19 6.65 2.38
CA ALA A 169 -17.92 5.57 3.06
C ALA A 169 -17.60 4.18 2.48
N GLN A 170 -17.37 4.06 1.16
CA GLN A 170 -16.93 2.79 0.53
C GLN A 170 -15.51 2.41 0.96
N ILE A 171 -14.59 3.35 1.02
CA ILE A 171 -13.21 3.11 1.49
C ILE A 171 -13.24 2.62 2.94
N GLU A 172 -13.99 3.30 3.80
CA GLU A 172 -14.13 2.92 5.22
C GLU A 172 -14.74 1.52 5.39
N SER A 173 -15.79 1.21 4.64
CA SER A 173 -16.45 -0.10 4.68
C SER A 173 -15.52 -1.24 4.24
N THR A 174 -14.66 -1.00 3.25
CA THR A 174 -13.69 -1.97 2.74
C THR A 174 -12.59 -2.22 3.78
N ALA A 175 -12.05 -1.19 4.39
CA ALA A 175 -11.07 -1.31 5.46
C ALA A 175 -11.61 -2.11 6.66
N ALA A 176 -12.89 -1.97 7.00
CA ALA A 176 -13.53 -2.71 8.07
C ALA A 176 -13.75 -4.21 7.74
N THR A 177 -13.94 -4.55 6.45
CA THR A 177 -14.28 -5.92 6.01
C THR A 177 -13.05 -6.80 5.86
N ASP A 178 -11.91 -6.24 5.47
CA ASP A 178 -10.66 -6.99 5.26
C ASP A 178 -10.02 -7.53 6.55
N GLY A 179 -10.69 -7.38 7.70
CA GLY A 179 -10.34 -8.02 8.98
C GLY A 179 -8.99 -7.59 9.57
N THR A 180 -8.34 -6.63 8.96
CA THR A 180 -7.05 -6.08 9.40
C THR A 180 -7.23 -4.99 10.44
N GLY A 181 -8.42 -4.92 11.06
CA GLY A 181 -8.78 -4.03 12.17
C GLY A 181 -7.92 -2.78 12.22
N LEU A 182 -8.31 -1.71 11.52
CA LEU A 182 -7.62 -0.40 11.53
C LEU A 182 -6.12 -0.47 11.16
N ASP A 183 -5.74 -1.32 10.22
CA ASP A 183 -4.48 -1.10 9.51
C ASP A 183 -4.70 0.15 8.63
N THR A 184 -4.46 1.30 9.25
CA THR A 184 -4.53 2.65 8.67
C THR A 184 -3.46 2.85 7.57
N ASP A 185 -2.84 1.80 7.11
CA ASP A 185 -1.71 1.81 6.19
C ASP A 185 -2.04 1.37 4.75
N VAL A 186 -3.32 1.07 4.44
CA VAL A 186 -3.69 0.82 3.03
C VAL A 186 -3.99 2.16 2.38
N PRO A 187 -3.15 2.64 1.45
CA PRO A 187 -3.40 3.89 0.76
C PRO A 187 -4.74 3.86 0.04
N ALA A 188 -5.51 4.93 0.17
CA ALA A 188 -6.75 5.10 -0.57
C ALA A 188 -6.70 6.40 -1.36
N GLN A 189 -7.36 6.43 -2.52
CA GLN A 189 -7.46 7.61 -3.37
C GLN A 189 -8.80 7.65 -4.07
N ILE A 190 -9.32 8.85 -4.27
CA ILE A 190 -10.48 9.12 -5.10
C ILE A 190 -10.03 9.79 -6.40
N VAL A 191 -10.54 9.30 -7.54
CA VAL A 191 -10.34 9.92 -8.86
C VAL A 191 -11.70 10.40 -9.35
N LEU A 192 -11.90 11.70 -9.38
CA LEU A 192 -13.15 12.36 -9.75
C LEU A 192 -13.08 12.87 -11.19
N LEU A 193 -14.04 12.44 -12.02
CA LEU A 193 -14.20 12.86 -13.40
C LEU A 193 -15.49 13.67 -13.52
N SER A 194 -15.39 14.99 -13.77
CA SER A 194 -16.55 15.90 -13.81
C SER A 194 -16.25 17.15 -14.62
N ASP A 195 -17.27 17.93 -14.92
CA ASP A 195 -17.12 19.30 -15.44
C ASP A 195 -17.07 20.37 -14.33
N GLY A 196 -17.22 19.98 -13.07
CA GLY A 196 -16.91 20.80 -11.89
C GLY A 196 -18.06 21.64 -11.33
N THR A 197 -19.23 21.68 -11.93
CA THR A 197 -20.34 22.50 -11.43
C THR A 197 -21.20 21.75 -10.43
N ASN A 198 -20.99 21.97 -9.11
CA ASN A 198 -21.85 21.37 -8.07
C ASN A 198 -23.15 22.15 -7.94
N THR A 199 -24.32 21.51 -8.14
CA THR A 199 -25.63 22.15 -8.15
C THR A 199 -26.53 21.75 -6.98
N VAL A 200 -26.35 20.57 -6.43
CA VAL A 200 -27.14 19.99 -5.34
C VAL A 200 -26.27 19.17 -4.39
N GLY A 201 -26.83 18.72 -3.28
CA GLY A 201 -26.16 17.87 -2.31
C GLY A 201 -25.16 18.61 -1.43
N SER A 202 -24.18 17.88 -0.91
CA SER A 202 -23.13 18.40 -0.04
C SER A 202 -22.24 19.40 -0.79
N SER A 203 -21.72 20.42 -0.08
CA SER A 203 -20.80 21.37 -0.72
C SER A 203 -19.43 20.75 -0.97
N LEU A 204 -18.69 21.31 -1.94
CA LEU A 204 -17.31 20.91 -2.20
C LEU A 204 -16.40 21.11 -0.98
N ASP A 205 -16.60 22.20 -0.21
CA ASP A 205 -15.83 22.44 1.01
C ASP A 205 -16.05 21.35 2.06
N GLN A 206 -17.32 20.93 2.26
CA GLN A 206 -17.64 19.85 3.18
C GLN A 206 -17.02 18.53 2.75
N ALA A 207 -17.03 18.23 1.44
CA ALA A 207 -16.42 17.04 0.89
C ALA A 207 -14.87 17.07 1.00
N ALA A 208 -14.28 18.26 0.76
CA ALA A 208 -12.85 18.47 0.93
C ALA A 208 -12.39 18.27 2.39
N ASP A 209 -13.12 18.86 3.34
CA ASP A 209 -12.83 18.73 4.77
C ASP A 209 -12.91 17.26 5.21
N ALA A 210 -13.95 16.55 4.79
CA ALA A 210 -14.13 15.13 5.12
C ALA A 210 -13.02 14.25 4.51
N ALA A 211 -12.65 14.49 3.25
CA ALA A 211 -11.58 13.75 2.59
C ALA A 211 -10.20 14.04 3.22
N ALA A 212 -9.94 15.30 3.60
CA ALA A 212 -8.72 15.68 4.30
C ALA A 212 -8.65 15.07 5.72
N GLU A 213 -9.75 15.03 6.46
CA GLU A 213 -9.83 14.37 7.77
C GLU A 213 -9.58 12.87 7.66
N ALA A 214 -10.11 12.23 6.61
CA ALA A 214 -9.89 10.82 6.31
C ALA A 214 -8.50 10.54 5.71
N GLN A 215 -7.70 11.57 5.41
CA GLN A 215 -6.41 11.47 4.73
C GLN A 215 -6.50 10.76 3.36
N VAL A 216 -7.61 10.93 2.65
CA VAL A 216 -7.86 10.37 1.32
C VAL A 216 -7.73 11.49 0.28
N PRO A 217 -6.66 11.51 -0.54
CA PRO A 217 -6.52 12.49 -1.59
C PRO A 217 -7.59 12.30 -2.68
N VAL A 218 -8.14 13.43 -3.14
CA VAL A 218 -9.08 13.48 -4.26
C VAL A 218 -8.37 14.10 -5.46
N SER A 219 -8.02 13.29 -6.46
CA SER A 219 -7.53 13.81 -7.72
C SER A 219 -8.70 14.05 -8.68
N THR A 220 -8.65 15.14 -9.42
CA THR A 220 -9.75 15.57 -10.29
C THR A 220 -9.32 15.61 -11.75
N ILE A 221 -10.22 15.21 -12.65
CA ILE A 221 -10.05 15.34 -14.09
C ILE A 221 -11.25 16.16 -14.60
N ALA A 222 -10.95 17.39 -15.02
CA ALA A 222 -11.95 18.32 -15.54
C ALA A 222 -12.22 18.01 -17.02
N TYR A 223 -13.47 17.67 -17.35
CA TYR A 223 -13.90 17.43 -18.73
C TYR A 223 -14.70 18.59 -19.26
N GLY A 224 -14.24 19.19 -20.33
CA GLY A 224 -14.94 20.26 -21.05
C GLY A 224 -14.11 21.49 -21.30
N THR A 225 -14.71 22.41 -22.04
CA THR A 225 -14.13 23.70 -22.41
C THR A 225 -14.91 24.86 -21.79
N PRO A 226 -14.33 26.08 -21.73
CA PRO A 226 -15.04 27.27 -21.25
C PRO A 226 -16.26 27.67 -22.12
N THR A 227 -16.37 27.09 -23.34
CA THR A 227 -17.41 27.40 -24.32
C THR A 227 -18.32 26.21 -24.59
N GLY A 228 -18.25 25.16 -23.77
CA GLY A 228 -19.08 23.96 -23.92
C GLY A 228 -20.56 24.30 -23.90
N THR A 229 -21.35 23.58 -24.74
CA THR A 229 -22.79 23.73 -24.81
C THR A 229 -23.45 22.37 -24.92
N VAL A 230 -24.65 22.24 -24.36
CA VAL A 230 -25.51 21.06 -24.49
C VAL A 230 -26.86 21.48 -25.06
N THR A 231 -27.49 20.59 -25.82
CA THR A 231 -28.87 20.83 -26.33
C THR A 231 -29.87 20.16 -25.40
N VAL A 232 -30.63 20.96 -24.67
CA VAL A 232 -31.72 20.49 -23.81
C VAL A 232 -33.05 21.00 -24.37
N ASP A 233 -34.00 20.15 -24.67
CA ASP A 233 -35.31 20.49 -25.25
C ASP A 233 -35.22 21.36 -26.52
N GLY A 234 -34.18 21.14 -27.34
CA GLY A 234 -33.95 21.91 -28.57
C GLY A 234 -33.34 23.30 -28.36
N GLN A 235 -32.95 23.65 -27.14
CA GLN A 235 -32.24 24.90 -26.79
C GLN A 235 -30.79 24.61 -26.45
N LEU A 236 -29.89 25.47 -26.97
CA LEU A 236 -28.47 25.43 -26.59
C LEU A 236 -28.29 26.07 -25.21
N VAL A 237 -27.84 25.28 -24.26
CA VAL A 237 -27.54 25.69 -22.89
C VAL A 237 -26.00 25.71 -22.69
N PRO A 238 -25.40 26.85 -22.29
CA PRO A 238 -23.98 26.87 -21.95
C PRO A 238 -23.67 26.03 -20.73
N VAL A 239 -22.66 25.17 -20.83
CA VAL A 239 -22.15 24.31 -19.75
C VAL A 239 -20.61 24.44 -19.68
N PRO A 240 -20.11 25.64 -19.27
CA PRO A 240 -18.67 25.84 -19.13
C PRO A 240 -18.10 24.93 -18.05
N VAL A 241 -16.89 24.44 -18.27
CA VAL A 241 -16.15 23.68 -17.22
C VAL A 241 -15.78 24.61 -16.07
N ASP A 242 -15.96 24.14 -14.84
CA ASP A 242 -15.48 24.81 -13.62
C ASP A 242 -14.22 24.11 -13.06
N GLN A 243 -13.15 24.25 -13.83
CA GLN A 243 -11.85 23.68 -13.44
C GLN A 243 -11.35 24.26 -12.12
N ALA A 244 -11.63 25.54 -11.82
CA ALA A 244 -11.14 26.17 -10.60
C ALA A 244 -11.68 25.51 -9.32
N SER A 245 -12.95 25.13 -9.31
CA SER A 245 -13.57 24.43 -8.17
C SER A 245 -12.99 23.01 -8.02
N LEU A 246 -12.73 22.30 -9.12
CA LEU A 246 -12.10 20.98 -9.10
C LEU A 246 -10.65 21.05 -8.61
N ASP A 247 -9.88 22.01 -9.09
CA ASP A 247 -8.50 22.25 -8.65
C ASP A 247 -8.44 22.60 -7.15
N ALA A 248 -9.38 23.41 -6.67
CA ALA A 248 -9.48 23.76 -5.24
C ALA A 248 -9.76 22.52 -4.38
N LEU A 249 -10.69 21.64 -4.81
CA LEU A 249 -10.97 20.37 -4.14
C LEU A 249 -9.73 19.45 -4.10
N ALA A 250 -9.03 19.32 -5.24
CA ALA A 250 -7.82 18.50 -5.31
C ALA A 250 -6.73 19.04 -4.38
N GLN A 251 -6.47 20.35 -4.41
CA GLN A 251 -5.45 20.98 -3.55
C GLN A 251 -5.79 20.87 -2.06
N ALA A 252 -7.06 21.02 -1.66
CA ALA A 252 -7.49 20.95 -0.27
C ALA A 252 -7.30 19.54 0.33
N THR A 253 -7.37 18.49 -0.52
CA THR A 253 -7.26 17.08 -0.12
C THR A 253 -5.87 16.49 -0.36
N GLY A 254 -4.93 17.25 -0.94
CA GLY A 254 -3.60 16.76 -1.30
C GLY A 254 -3.56 15.92 -2.59
N GLY A 255 -4.62 15.95 -3.39
CA GLY A 255 -4.69 15.35 -4.72
C GLY A 255 -4.14 16.27 -5.81
N ILE A 256 -4.33 15.87 -7.08
CA ILE A 256 -3.86 16.60 -8.27
C ILE A 256 -5.03 16.85 -9.21
N GLY A 257 -5.14 18.09 -9.70
CA GLY A 257 -6.10 18.47 -10.74
C GLY A 257 -5.51 18.30 -12.13
N TYR A 258 -6.30 17.73 -13.03
CA TYR A 258 -5.98 17.56 -14.45
C TYR A 258 -7.12 18.13 -15.30
N ALA A 259 -6.81 18.53 -16.52
CA ALA A 259 -7.81 18.92 -17.52
C ALA A 259 -7.73 17.99 -18.72
N ALA A 260 -8.88 17.54 -19.20
CA ALA A 260 -9.05 16.80 -20.44
C ALA A 260 -9.71 17.73 -21.47
N GLU A 261 -8.94 18.12 -22.51
CA GLU A 261 -9.39 18.97 -23.62
C GLU A 261 -9.62 18.13 -24.89
#